data_2536e3250c2928a34a875e45edf53fa9
#
_entry.id   2536e3250c2928a34a875e45edf53fa9
#
_cell.length_a   1.000
_cell.length_b   1.000
_cell.length_c   1.000
_cell.angle_alpha   90.00
_cell.angle_beta   90.00
_cell.angle_gamma   90.00
#
_symmetry.space_group_name_H-M   'P 1'
#
loop_
_entity.id
_entity.type
_entity.pdbx_description
1 polymer ?
#
loop_
_entity_poly.entity_id
_entity_poly.type
_entity_poly.pdbx_seq_one_letter_code
_entity_poly.pdbx_strand_id
1 'polypeptide(L)'
;RMYQLKLDANDPLKGVLKIAADGDVSASGANTKGTDIINPDNICVTQNYVYIQEDGDSFWPEATHNSLIWQYNIATGSKKVFMDMTHGDANMLNSIYNPAGANQLKKGIWEHGAMEDISDVIGVPGTFTINVHAHTWIDGDKFLNPSKATSVQSYKSGGQTLIITNVPR
;
A
#
# COMPACT_ATOMS: atom_id res chain seq x y z
N ARG A 1 7.90 5.34 8.69
CA ARG A 1 7.38 5.57 10.07
C ARG A 1 6.04 6.27 10.03
N MET A 2 5.13 5.86 10.90
CA MET A 2 3.89 6.58 11.18
C MET A 2 4.00 7.29 12.54
N TYR A 3 3.57 8.54 12.61
CA TYR A 3 3.59 9.34 13.82
C TYR A 3 2.18 9.61 14.31
N GLN A 4 2.02 9.69 15.62
CA GLN A 4 0.80 10.15 16.26
C GLN A 4 1.06 11.43 17.04
N LEU A 5 0.30 12.49 16.74
CA LEU A 5 0.26 13.71 17.51
C LEU A 5 -0.99 13.68 18.41
N LYS A 6 -0.80 13.74 19.71
CA LYS A 6 -1.88 13.93 20.68
C LYS A 6 -1.84 15.36 21.19
N LEU A 7 -2.85 16.14 20.85
CA LEU A 7 -2.96 17.51 21.35
C LEU A 7 -3.38 17.53 22.81
N ASP A 8 -2.92 18.54 23.54
CA ASP A 8 -3.37 18.81 24.91
C ASP A 8 -4.82 19.26 24.90
N ALA A 9 -5.60 18.73 25.84
CA ALA A 9 -7.05 19.03 25.90
C ALA A 9 -7.35 20.49 26.34
N ASN A 10 -6.42 21.13 27.03
CA ASN A 10 -6.58 22.49 27.57
C ASN A 10 -5.80 23.54 26.76
N ASP A 11 -4.82 23.11 25.98
CA ASP A 11 -4.01 24.00 25.14
C ASP A 11 -3.73 23.35 23.77
N PRO A 12 -4.56 23.62 22.76
CA PRO A 12 -4.43 22.99 21.45
C PRO A 12 -3.16 23.38 20.68
N LEU A 13 -2.39 24.35 21.19
CA LEU A 13 -1.08 24.71 20.62
C LEU A 13 0.04 23.81 21.17
N LYS A 14 -0.27 22.92 22.10
CA LYS A 14 0.66 21.95 22.67
C LYS A 14 0.21 20.52 22.35
N GLY A 15 1.17 19.61 22.36
CA GLY A 15 0.88 18.21 22.14
C GLY A 15 2.10 17.33 22.32
N VAL A 16 1.88 16.03 22.30
CA VAL A 16 2.93 15.02 22.34
C VAL A 16 2.96 14.28 21.01
N LEU A 17 4.10 14.34 20.33
CA LEU A 17 4.38 13.57 19.12
C LEU A 17 5.13 12.30 19.49
N LYS A 18 4.64 11.15 19.03
CA LYS A 18 5.32 9.86 19.20
C LYS A 18 5.35 9.09 17.89
N ILE A 19 6.33 8.19 17.76
CA ILE A 19 6.31 7.15 16.71
C ILE A 19 5.25 6.13 17.13
N ALA A 20 4.23 5.96 16.29
CA ALA A 20 3.17 4.98 16.51
C ALA A 20 3.51 3.64 15.86
N ALA A 21 4.11 3.66 14.64
CA ALA A 21 4.63 2.47 14.00
C ALA A 21 5.98 2.78 13.33
N ASP A 22 6.93 1.88 13.51
CA ASP A 22 8.26 1.91 12.92
C ASP A 22 8.44 0.67 12.03
N GLY A 23 8.83 0.86 10.78
CA GLY A 23 9.13 -0.23 9.86
C GLY A 23 10.59 -0.69 9.92
N ASP A 24 11.48 0.11 10.52
CA ASP A 24 12.90 -0.21 10.60
C ASP A 24 13.25 -1.00 11.88
N VAL A 25 12.47 -0.78 12.95
CA VAL A 25 12.76 -1.36 14.26
C VAL A 25 11.47 -1.85 14.91
N SER A 26 11.46 -3.09 15.37
CA SER A 26 10.36 -3.67 16.13
C SER A 26 10.24 -3.03 17.53
N ALA A 27 9.12 -3.28 18.20
CA ALA A 27 8.92 -2.84 19.58
C ALA A 27 9.98 -3.42 20.56
N SER A 28 10.59 -4.56 20.23
CA SER A 28 11.70 -5.16 20.99
C SER A 28 13.08 -4.63 20.60
N GLY A 29 13.17 -3.70 19.66
CA GLY A 29 14.45 -3.13 19.20
C GLY A 29 15.16 -3.96 18.12
N ALA A 30 14.55 -5.04 17.60
CA ALA A 30 15.13 -5.80 16.51
C ALA A 30 15.01 -5.04 15.17
N ASN A 31 16.03 -5.16 14.33
CA ASN A 31 16.01 -4.60 12.97
C ASN A 31 14.97 -5.34 12.13
N THR A 32 14.00 -4.60 11.61
CA THR A 32 12.89 -5.11 10.77
C THR A 32 12.89 -4.47 9.38
N LYS A 33 13.92 -3.71 9.06
CA LYS A 33 14.05 -3.02 7.78
C LYS A 33 13.88 -3.99 6.61
N GLY A 34 12.97 -3.65 5.70
CA GLY A 34 12.65 -4.46 4.54
C GLY A 34 11.70 -5.64 4.78
N THR A 35 11.33 -5.94 6.03
CA THR A 35 10.39 -7.03 6.37
C THR A 35 9.11 -6.55 7.04
N ASP A 36 9.10 -5.32 7.51
CA ASP A 36 7.96 -4.64 8.12
C ASP A 36 7.50 -3.51 7.18
N ILE A 37 6.81 -2.50 7.67
CA ILE A 37 6.32 -1.38 6.87
C ILE A 37 7.45 -0.75 6.05
N ILE A 38 7.30 -0.78 4.73
CA ILE A 38 8.24 -0.20 3.77
C ILE A 38 7.58 1.05 3.17
N ASN A 39 8.32 2.15 3.16
CA ASN A 39 7.93 3.39 2.49
C ASN A 39 6.43 3.74 2.67
N PRO A 40 5.96 3.97 3.92
CA PRO A 40 4.56 4.34 4.15
C PRO A 40 4.28 5.71 3.52
N ASP A 41 3.28 5.78 2.67
CA ASP A 41 2.91 6.98 1.93
C ASP A 41 1.55 7.52 2.39
N ASN A 42 0.51 6.74 2.24
CA ASN A 42 -0.86 7.16 2.55
C ASN A 42 -1.37 6.50 3.84
N ILE A 43 -2.30 7.16 4.49
CA ILE A 43 -3.02 6.60 5.65
C ILE A 43 -4.51 6.88 5.55
N CYS A 44 -5.32 5.91 6.00
CA CYS A 44 -6.73 6.08 6.26
C CYS A 44 -7.00 5.82 7.74
N VAL A 45 -7.63 6.77 8.41
CA VAL A 45 -7.91 6.69 9.86
C VAL A 45 -9.39 6.44 10.07
N THR A 46 -9.71 5.40 10.84
CA THR A 46 -11.06 5.09 11.30
C THR A 46 -11.15 5.26 12.82
N GLN A 47 -12.27 4.88 13.40
CA GLN A 47 -12.46 4.98 14.86
C GLN A 47 -11.43 4.14 15.64
N ASN A 48 -11.12 2.93 15.18
CA ASN A 48 -10.31 1.97 15.91
C ASN A 48 -8.98 1.63 15.24
N TYR A 49 -8.82 1.96 13.96
CA TYR A 49 -7.68 1.53 13.17
C TYR A 49 -7.09 2.65 12.32
N VAL A 50 -5.82 2.52 12.03
CA VAL A 50 -5.14 3.24 10.96
C VAL A 50 -4.73 2.23 9.91
N TYR A 51 -5.14 2.45 8.67
CA TYR A 51 -4.69 1.70 7.51
C TYR A 51 -3.53 2.47 6.87
N ILE A 52 -2.39 1.81 6.77
CA ILE A 52 -1.15 2.40 6.26
C ILE A 52 -0.87 1.76 4.92
N GLN A 53 -0.89 2.54 3.84
CA GLN A 53 -0.58 2.10 2.49
C GLN A 53 0.91 2.32 2.23
N GLU A 54 1.55 1.29 1.70
CA GLU A 54 2.92 1.38 1.22
C GLU A 54 2.95 1.91 -0.20
N ASP A 55 3.80 2.89 -0.46
CA ASP A 55 4.29 3.18 -1.80
C ASP A 55 5.30 2.10 -2.16
N GLY A 56 4.93 1.27 -3.13
CA GLY A 56 5.80 0.20 -3.58
C GLY A 56 7.06 0.77 -4.21
N ASP A 57 8.15 0.78 -3.48
CA ASP A 57 9.43 1.27 -3.99
C ASP A 57 10.29 0.12 -4.52
N SER A 58 10.25 -0.07 -5.85
CA SER A 58 11.07 -1.06 -6.54
C SER A 58 12.59 -0.83 -6.41
N PHE A 59 12.98 0.34 -5.95
CA PHE A 59 14.38 0.69 -5.72
C PHE A 59 14.88 0.27 -4.33
N TRP A 60 13.97 -0.14 -3.44
CA TRP A 60 14.35 -0.59 -2.12
C TRP A 60 14.96 -1.98 -2.16
N PRO A 61 16.29 -2.13 -2.02
CA PRO A 61 16.97 -3.41 -2.26
C PRO A 61 16.67 -4.47 -1.20
N GLU A 62 16.21 -4.04 -0.02
CA GLU A 62 15.88 -4.92 1.10
C GLU A 62 14.40 -5.32 1.13
N ALA A 63 13.58 -4.84 0.18
CA ALA A 63 12.16 -5.20 0.13
C ALA A 63 11.98 -6.72 -0.02
N THR A 64 11.27 -7.31 0.93
CA THR A 64 10.98 -8.75 0.95
C THR A 64 9.55 -9.07 0.50
N HIS A 65 8.70 -8.06 0.37
CA HIS A 65 7.29 -8.19 -0.01
C HIS A 65 6.90 -7.12 -1.04
N ASN A 66 5.75 -7.33 -1.66
CA ASN A 66 5.10 -6.33 -2.50
C ASN A 66 4.49 -5.23 -1.62
N SER A 67 3.97 -4.18 -2.24
CA SER A 67 3.23 -3.14 -1.53
C SER A 67 2.09 -3.75 -0.71
N LEU A 68 2.05 -3.42 0.57
CA LEU A 68 1.07 -3.91 1.54
C LEU A 68 0.18 -2.76 2.03
N ILE A 69 -0.98 -3.13 2.54
CA ILE A 69 -1.73 -2.30 3.47
C ILE A 69 -1.61 -2.91 4.85
N TRP A 70 -1.16 -2.12 5.80
CA TRP A 70 -1.08 -2.50 7.20
C TRP A 70 -2.27 -1.96 7.98
N GLN A 71 -2.81 -2.75 8.88
CA GLN A 71 -3.80 -2.33 9.86
C GLN A 71 -3.12 -2.14 11.21
N TYR A 72 -3.15 -0.93 11.72
CA TYR A 72 -2.67 -0.56 13.04
C TYR A 72 -3.85 -0.34 13.98
N ASN A 73 -3.91 -1.04 15.11
CA ASN A 73 -4.94 -0.87 16.11
C ASN A 73 -4.56 0.29 17.04
N ILE A 74 -5.41 1.32 17.10
CA ILE A 74 -5.13 2.56 17.83
C ILE A 74 -5.05 2.31 19.35
N ALA A 75 -5.88 1.42 19.89
CA ALA A 75 -5.96 1.16 21.32
C ALA A 75 -4.79 0.31 21.81
N THR A 76 -4.36 -0.69 21.06
CA THR A 76 -3.35 -1.66 21.48
C THR A 76 -1.95 -1.37 20.95
N GLY A 77 -1.85 -0.59 19.85
CA GLY A 77 -0.60 -0.36 19.13
C GLY A 77 -0.15 -1.57 18.30
N SER A 78 -0.95 -2.63 18.22
CA SER A 78 -0.63 -3.78 17.40
C SER A 78 -0.84 -3.50 15.92
N LYS A 79 -0.03 -4.10 15.07
CA LYS A 79 -0.15 -4.01 13.63
C LYS A 79 -0.13 -5.39 12.99
N LYS A 80 -0.79 -5.50 11.85
CA LYS A 80 -0.79 -6.71 11.01
C LYS A 80 -0.97 -6.32 9.55
N VAL A 81 -0.55 -7.19 8.66
CA VAL A 81 -0.89 -7.08 7.23
C VAL A 81 -2.40 -7.22 7.08
N PHE A 82 -3.01 -6.28 6.41
CA PHE A 82 -4.43 -6.26 6.10
C PHE A 82 -4.68 -6.73 4.66
N MET A 83 -3.88 -6.23 3.72
CA MET A 83 -4.00 -6.58 2.30
C MET A 83 -2.62 -6.69 1.68
N ASP A 84 -2.44 -7.69 0.84
CA ASP A 84 -1.25 -7.93 0.02
C ASP A 84 -1.60 -7.77 -1.46
N MET A 85 -0.69 -7.18 -2.20
CA MET A 85 -0.79 -7.05 -3.63
C MET A 85 -0.01 -8.19 -4.30
N THR A 86 -0.72 -9.10 -4.97
CA THR A 86 -0.15 -10.33 -5.53
C THR A 86 0.37 -10.19 -6.96
N HIS A 87 0.68 -8.98 -7.41
CA HIS A 87 1.10 -8.74 -8.80
C HIS A 87 2.38 -9.48 -9.22
N GLY A 88 3.20 -9.91 -8.27
CA GLY A 88 4.42 -10.67 -8.51
C GLY A 88 4.25 -12.18 -8.53
N ASP A 89 3.03 -12.68 -8.48
CA ASP A 89 2.78 -14.11 -8.51
C ASP A 89 2.98 -14.68 -9.93
N ALA A 90 3.18 -16.00 -10.03
CA ALA A 90 3.52 -16.67 -11.29
C ALA A 90 2.44 -16.48 -12.37
N ASN A 91 1.17 -16.30 -11.98
CA ASN A 91 0.09 -16.07 -12.93
C ASN A 91 0.17 -14.67 -13.55
N MET A 92 0.67 -13.70 -12.82
CA MET A 92 0.89 -12.34 -13.32
C MET A 92 2.16 -12.22 -14.14
N LEU A 93 3.22 -13.00 -13.81
CA LEU A 93 4.51 -12.96 -14.50
C LEU A 93 4.42 -13.27 -15.99
N ASN A 94 3.49 -14.13 -16.39
CA ASN A 94 3.27 -14.54 -17.79
C ASN A 94 1.98 -13.95 -18.39
N SER A 95 1.39 -12.99 -17.71
CA SER A 95 0.15 -12.37 -18.19
C SER A 95 0.42 -11.26 -19.21
N ILE A 96 -0.64 -10.84 -19.88
CA ILE A 96 -0.63 -9.65 -20.75
C ILE A 96 -0.26 -8.37 -19.99
N TYR A 97 -0.34 -8.37 -18.65
CA TYR A 97 0.05 -7.25 -17.81
C TYR A 97 1.55 -7.18 -17.56
N ASN A 98 2.30 -8.21 -17.90
CA ASN A 98 3.75 -8.24 -17.82
C ASN A 98 4.39 -9.00 -19.00
N PRO A 99 4.33 -8.44 -20.22
CA PRO A 99 4.85 -9.09 -21.42
C PRO A 99 6.38 -9.23 -21.42
N ALA A 100 7.08 -8.46 -20.59
CA ALA A 100 8.55 -8.55 -20.49
C ALA A 100 9.03 -9.65 -19.53
N GLY A 101 8.10 -10.37 -18.90
CA GLY A 101 8.42 -11.49 -18.02
C GLY A 101 8.97 -11.07 -16.64
N ALA A 102 9.43 -12.05 -15.89
CA ALA A 102 9.86 -11.92 -14.51
C ALA A 102 10.91 -10.81 -14.22
N ASN A 103 11.72 -10.48 -15.21
CA ASN A 103 12.79 -9.48 -15.05
C ASN A 103 12.29 -8.04 -14.91
N GLN A 104 11.02 -7.78 -15.22
CA GLN A 104 10.42 -6.45 -15.14
C GLN A 104 9.52 -6.27 -13.91
N LEU A 105 9.06 -7.35 -13.30
CA LEU A 105 8.29 -7.30 -12.06
C LEU A 105 9.22 -7.44 -10.87
N LYS A 106 9.63 -6.31 -10.36
CA LYS A 106 10.30 -6.25 -9.06
C LYS A 106 9.23 -6.12 -7.97
N LYS A 107 9.55 -6.60 -6.78
CA LYS A 107 8.71 -6.33 -5.61
C LYS A 107 8.56 -4.83 -5.42
N GLY A 108 7.37 -4.42 -5.04
CA GLY A 108 7.07 -3.02 -4.80
C GLY A 108 6.87 -2.14 -6.03
N ILE A 109 6.79 -2.68 -7.24
CA ILE A 109 6.60 -1.84 -8.44
C ILE A 109 5.16 -1.36 -8.62
N TRP A 110 4.19 -2.06 -8.07
CA TRP A 110 2.82 -1.58 -7.94
C TRP A 110 2.61 -1.07 -6.53
N GLU A 111 1.81 -0.03 -6.39
CA GLU A 111 1.53 0.60 -5.11
C GLU A 111 0.05 0.66 -4.78
N HIS A 112 -0.26 0.66 -3.49
CA HIS A 112 -1.56 1.05 -2.99
C HIS A 112 -1.57 2.57 -2.82
N GLY A 113 -2.44 3.24 -3.58
CA GLY A 113 -2.69 4.65 -3.37
C GLY A 113 -3.66 4.91 -2.22
N ALA A 114 -4.33 6.05 -2.26
CA ALA A 114 -5.25 6.46 -1.20
C ALA A 114 -6.36 5.43 -0.95
N MET A 115 -6.65 5.21 0.33
CA MET A 115 -7.79 4.45 0.83
C MET A 115 -8.70 5.40 1.60
N GLU A 116 -10.02 5.31 1.41
CA GLU A 116 -10.99 6.20 2.03
C GLU A 116 -12.21 5.42 2.53
N ASP A 117 -12.64 5.71 3.76
CA ASP A 117 -13.87 5.16 4.33
C ASP A 117 -15.09 5.89 3.76
N ILE A 118 -15.86 5.21 2.93
CA ILE A 118 -17.08 5.73 2.30
C ILE A 118 -18.35 5.14 2.92
N SER A 119 -18.24 4.45 4.05
CA SER A 119 -19.35 3.76 4.72
C SER A 119 -20.56 4.67 4.94
N ASP A 120 -20.32 5.88 5.42
CA ASP A 120 -21.38 6.81 5.77
C ASP A 120 -22.01 7.45 4.52
N VAL A 121 -21.26 7.54 3.41
CA VAL A 121 -21.76 8.07 2.13
C VAL A 121 -22.74 7.12 1.47
N ILE A 122 -22.44 5.82 1.51
CA ILE A 122 -23.24 4.80 0.84
C ILE A 122 -24.18 4.03 1.80
N GLY A 123 -24.09 4.29 3.11
CA GLY A 123 -24.94 3.65 4.13
C GLY A 123 -24.59 2.18 4.39
N VAL A 124 -23.41 1.71 4.00
CA VAL A 124 -22.95 0.32 4.23
C VAL A 124 -21.67 0.34 5.05
N PRO A 125 -21.74 -0.01 6.36
CA PRO A 125 -20.59 0.01 7.24
C PRO A 125 -19.42 -0.87 6.72
N GLY A 126 -18.20 -0.39 6.89
CA GLY A 126 -17.00 -1.12 6.49
C GLY A 126 -16.75 -1.11 4.98
N THR A 127 -17.29 -0.11 4.27
CA THR A 127 -17.05 0.05 2.84
C THR A 127 -16.03 1.15 2.59
N PHE A 128 -15.02 0.80 1.81
CA PHE A 128 -13.92 1.70 1.49
C PHE A 128 -13.66 1.70 -0.01
N THR A 129 -13.12 2.82 -0.50
CA THR A 129 -12.43 2.87 -1.78
C THR A 129 -10.94 2.70 -1.55
N ILE A 130 -10.26 2.16 -2.55
CA ILE A 130 -8.81 2.08 -2.59
C ILE A 130 -8.33 2.23 -4.03
N ASN A 131 -7.25 2.94 -4.22
CA ASN A 131 -6.59 3.05 -5.51
C ASN A 131 -5.41 2.09 -5.58
N VAL A 132 -5.22 1.48 -6.75
CA VAL A 132 -4.06 0.67 -7.09
C VAL A 132 -3.37 1.31 -8.27
N HIS A 133 -2.09 1.59 -8.13
CA HIS A 133 -1.24 2.15 -9.18
C HIS A 133 -0.37 1.04 -9.78
N ALA A 134 -0.72 0.63 -10.99
CA ALA A 134 -0.02 -0.41 -11.73
C ALA A 134 1.02 0.22 -12.64
N HIS A 135 2.26 0.36 -12.16
CA HIS A 135 3.33 1.03 -12.91
C HIS A 135 3.88 0.23 -14.10
N THR A 136 3.41 -0.99 -14.29
CA THR A 136 3.74 -1.84 -15.45
C THR A 136 2.61 -1.95 -16.46
N TRP A 137 1.61 -1.09 -16.37
CA TRP A 137 0.51 -1.09 -17.34
C TRP A 137 1.00 -0.80 -18.76
N ILE A 138 0.35 -1.39 -19.75
CA ILE A 138 0.77 -1.30 -21.13
C ILE A 138 -0.18 -0.36 -21.89
N ASP A 139 0.38 0.44 -22.78
CA ASP A 139 -0.35 1.28 -23.72
C ASP A 139 -1.40 0.44 -24.51
N GLY A 140 -2.59 0.98 -24.76
CA GLY A 140 -3.75 0.27 -25.30
C GLY A 140 -3.47 -0.59 -26.53
N ASP A 141 -2.69 -0.09 -27.49
CA ASP A 141 -2.27 -0.87 -28.66
C ASP A 141 -1.40 -2.07 -28.30
N LYS A 142 -0.64 -1.96 -27.23
CA LYS A 142 0.30 -2.99 -26.76
C LYS A 142 -0.38 -3.94 -25.79
N PHE A 143 -1.43 -3.50 -25.11
CA PHE A 143 -2.31 -4.37 -24.34
C PHE A 143 -3.02 -5.40 -25.25
N LEU A 144 -3.50 -4.95 -26.40
CA LEU A 144 -4.13 -5.83 -27.40
C LEU A 144 -3.11 -6.66 -28.19
N ASN A 145 -1.86 -6.21 -28.26
CA ASN A 145 -0.77 -6.86 -28.97
C ASN A 145 0.51 -6.90 -28.13
N PRO A 146 0.59 -7.79 -27.12
CA PRO A 146 1.73 -7.84 -26.17
C PRO A 146 3.10 -8.01 -26.84
N SER A 147 3.15 -8.64 -27.99
CA SER A 147 4.40 -8.80 -28.77
C SER A 147 5.00 -7.47 -29.25
N LYS A 148 4.24 -6.39 -29.25
CA LYS A 148 4.75 -5.04 -29.57
C LYS A 148 5.38 -4.34 -28.37
N ALA A 149 5.18 -4.84 -27.15
CA ALA A 149 5.73 -4.26 -25.93
C ALA A 149 7.15 -4.76 -25.68
N THR A 150 8.11 -4.31 -26.51
CA THR A 150 9.49 -4.82 -26.50
C THR A 150 10.46 -4.00 -25.67
N SER A 151 10.02 -2.89 -25.06
CA SER A 151 10.90 -2.02 -24.28
C SER A 151 10.17 -1.42 -23.07
N VAL A 152 10.95 -1.03 -22.07
CA VAL A 152 10.47 -0.32 -20.85
C VAL A 152 9.67 0.96 -21.20
N GLN A 153 10.01 1.63 -22.28
CA GLN A 153 9.29 2.82 -22.77
C GLN A 153 7.84 2.52 -23.21
N SER A 154 7.50 1.24 -23.35
CA SER A 154 6.13 0.80 -23.67
C SER A 154 5.23 0.71 -22.47
N TYR A 155 5.77 0.77 -21.27
CA TYR A 155 5.00 0.71 -20.04
C TYR A 155 4.51 2.10 -19.66
N LYS A 156 3.27 2.15 -19.21
CA LYS A 156 2.65 3.33 -18.62
C LYS A 156 2.11 2.96 -17.27
N SER A 157 1.97 3.94 -16.42
CA SER A 157 1.25 3.78 -15.18
C SER A 157 -0.24 3.67 -15.48
N GLY A 158 -0.85 2.62 -14.99
CA GLY A 158 -2.29 2.45 -14.93
C GLY A 158 -2.81 2.74 -13.55
N GLY A 159 -4.12 2.83 -13.41
CA GLY A 159 -4.77 3.00 -12.12
C GLY A 159 -6.12 2.31 -12.11
N GLN A 160 -6.47 1.76 -10.95
CA GLN A 160 -7.80 1.22 -10.67
C GLN A 160 -8.28 1.75 -9.33
N THR A 161 -9.56 2.12 -9.28
CA THR A 161 -10.26 2.33 -8.02
C THR A 161 -11.09 1.09 -7.73
N LEU A 162 -10.89 0.52 -6.57
CA LEU A 162 -11.61 -0.65 -6.08
C LEU A 162 -12.55 -0.23 -4.96
N ILE A 163 -13.66 -0.94 -4.82
CA ILE A 163 -14.54 -0.87 -3.65
C ILE A 163 -14.35 -2.16 -2.87
N ILE A 164 -14.00 -2.02 -1.60
CA ILE A 164 -13.84 -3.15 -0.68
C ILE A 164 -14.86 -3.04 0.46
N THR A 165 -15.35 -4.16 0.93
CA THR A 165 -16.38 -4.22 1.98
C THR A 165 -15.92 -5.10 3.15
N ASN A 166 -16.65 -5.02 4.28
CA ASN A 166 -16.33 -5.73 5.51
C ASN A 166 -14.97 -5.34 6.13
N VAL A 167 -14.53 -4.12 5.88
CA VAL A 167 -13.32 -3.56 6.48
C VAL A 167 -13.63 -3.13 7.92
N PRO A 168 -12.87 -3.52 8.94
CA PRO A 168 -13.04 -3.02 10.31
C PRO A 168 -12.84 -1.50 10.41
N ARG A 169 -13.64 -0.87 11.27
CA ARG A 169 -13.59 0.60 11.47
C ARG A 169 -13.17 0.97 12.89
#